data_4a4a01ae4d2cfda21f973949ccc42eba
#
_entry.id   4a4a01ae4d2cfda21f973949ccc42eba
#
_cell.length_a   1.000
_cell.length_b   1.000
_cell.length_c   1.000
_cell.angle_alpha   90.00
_cell.angle_beta   90.00
_cell.angle_gamma   90.00
#
_symmetry.space_group_name_H-M   'P 1'
#
loop_
_entity.id
_entity.type
_entity.pdbx_description
1 polymer ?
#
loop_
_entity_poly.entity_id
_entity_poly.type
_entity_poly.pdbx_seq_one_letter_code
_entity_poly.pdbx_strand_id
1 'polypeptide(L)'
;KLLHAMQSMQGKTCIWLCFEGSSVLSLLVENGEYRYSSRSRIFSEPGTVDFGTEMTRNVSGTMQFHTASRSGGTLTDVYYAGCSDDDFEVCLAGIRGLGLKVSRLPECRAFRALPNGERLDDWLGCAETLIRTVLRANKELDLLRSYRRLSRGSKGQTGLLHSFYTPIAVCLVVCAAVWCVFLQMNSSLSHRTDDINDWLNDPTVIEQYNESAEKQQRNDNLVQGLQQV
;
A
#
# COMPACT_ATOMS: atom_id res chain seq x y z
N LYS A 1 2.64 14.50 20.60
CA LYS A 1 1.78 14.48 21.80
C LYS A 1 2.60 14.35 23.07
N LEU A 2 3.41 13.30 23.22
CA LEU A 2 4.32 13.14 24.36
C LEU A 2 5.18 14.40 24.56
N LEU A 3 5.77 14.93 23.50
CA LEU A 3 6.53 16.19 23.49
C LEU A 3 5.73 17.38 24.04
N HIS A 4 4.49 17.53 23.63
CA HIS A 4 3.64 18.60 24.15
C HIS A 4 3.24 18.40 25.62
N ALA A 5 3.13 17.18 26.07
CA ALA A 5 2.88 16.86 27.47
C ALA A 5 4.09 17.12 28.37
N MET A 6 5.29 17.08 27.79
CA MET A 6 6.55 17.27 28.51
C MET A 6 7.02 18.73 28.43
N GLN A 7 6.51 19.56 29.33
CA GLN A 7 6.87 20.99 29.41
C GLN A 7 8.39 21.23 29.51
N SER A 8 9.13 20.27 30.09
CA SER A 8 10.60 20.35 30.22
C SER A 8 11.35 20.22 28.89
N MET A 9 10.67 19.79 27.83
CA MET A 9 11.23 19.61 26.48
C MET A 9 10.89 20.72 25.50
N GLN A 10 10.03 21.67 25.92
CA GLN A 10 9.67 22.79 25.06
C GLN A 10 10.92 23.64 24.71
N GLY A 11 11.08 23.93 23.44
CA GLY A 11 12.19 24.74 22.93
C GLY A 11 13.56 24.03 22.89
N LYS A 12 13.66 22.75 23.29
CA LYS A 12 14.92 22.01 23.23
C LYS A 12 15.14 21.33 21.89
N THR A 13 16.41 21.26 21.49
CA THR A 13 16.85 20.43 20.36
C THR A 13 17.64 19.25 20.93
N CYS A 14 17.12 18.03 20.77
CA CYS A 14 17.65 16.84 21.41
C CYS A 14 17.31 15.58 20.61
N ILE A 15 18.03 14.49 20.92
CA ILE A 15 17.72 13.14 20.43
C ILE A 15 17.07 12.36 21.57
N TRP A 16 16.03 11.57 21.24
CA TRP A 16 15.46 10.60 22.15
C TRP A 16 15.74 9.20 21.63
N LEU A 17 16.21 8.34 22.51
CA LEU A 17 16.39 6.91 22.28
C LEU A 17 15.32 6.18 23.08
N CYS A 18 14.34 5.61 22.39
CA CYS A 18 13.27 4.86 23.01
C CYS A 18 13.47 3.38 22.69
N PHE A 19 13.74 2.58 23.71
CA PHE A 19 13.95 1.15 23.57
C PHE A 19 12.63 0.40 23.66
N GLU A 20 12.40 -0.50 22.71
CA GLU A 20 11.20 -1.36 22.64
C GLU A 20 11.64 -2.78 22.30
N GLY A 21 11.84 -3.62 23.29
CA GLY A 21 12.34 -4.99 23.12
C GLY A 21 13.66 -5.01 22.36
N SER A 22 13.69 -5.62 21.19
CA SER A 22 14.90 -5.73 20.34
C SER A 22 15.06 -4.59 19.34
N SER A 23 14.44 -3.44 19.56
CA SER A 23 14.57 -2.28 18.68
C SER A 23 14.72 -0.98 19.45
N VAL A 24 15.41 -0.03 18.85
CA VAL A 24 15.54 1.35 19.33
C VAL A 24 14.93 2.30 18.33
N LEU A 25 14.10 3.19 18.81
CA LEU A 25 13.54 4.32 18.08
C LEU A 25 14.32 5.57 18.42
N SER A 26 15.07 6.10 17.46
CA SER A 26 15.80 7.36 17.59
C SER A 26 14.93 8.48 17.04
N LEU A 27 14.58 9.45 17.87
CA LEU A 27 13.75 10.60 17.54
C LEU A 27 14.60 11.87 17.60
N LEU A 28 14.61 12.65 16.55
CA LEU A 28 15.15 14.00 16.55
C LEU A 28 14.03 15.00 16.85
N VAL A 29 14.24 15.77 17.88
CA VAL A 29 13.36 16.86 18.32
C VAL A 29 14.11 18.16 18.15
N GLU A 30 13.55 19.13 17.42
CA GLU A 30 14.11 20.45 17.21
C GLU A 30 13.16 21.53 17.74
N ASN A 31 13.67 22.38 18.61
CA ASN A 31 12.85 23.43 19.24
C ASN A 31 11.56 22.91 19.91
N GLY A 32 11.61 21.69 20.42
CA GLY A 32 10.45 21.05 21.04
C GLY A 32 9.47 20.42 20.06
N GLU A 33 9.76 20.41 18.76
CA GLU A 33 8.93 19.79 17.73
C GLU A 33 9.59 18.54 17.15
N TYR A 34 8.78 17.55 16.79
CA TYR A 34 9.25 16.36 16.10
C TYR A 34 9.76 16.70 14.70
N ARG A 35 10.97 16.26 14.38
CA ARG A 35 11.60 16.50 13.10
C ARG A 35 11.83 15.22 12.28
N TYR A 36 12.41 14.20 12.91
CA TYR A 36 12.81 12.98 12.24
C TYR A 36 12.77 11.79 13.21
N SER A 37 12.55 10.61 12.68
CA SER A 37 12.71 9.37 13.44
C SER A 37 13.31 8.26 12.59
N SER A 38 14.10 7.43 13.23
CA SER A 38 14.66 6.21 12.67
C SER A 38 14.44 5.07 13.63
N ARG A 39 14.00 3.93 13.16
CA ARG A 39 13.90 2.71 13.96
C ARG A 39 14.96 1.72 13.49
N SER A 40 15.78 1.25 14.43
CA SER A 40 16.83 0.28 14.19
C SER A 40 16.61 -0.95 15.04
N ARG A 41 16.92 -2.12 14.50
CA ARG A 41 16.98 -3.34 15.30
C ARG A 41 18.28 -3.36 16.11
N ILE A 42 18.20 -3.81 17.35
CA ILE A 42 19.34 -4.00 18.23
C ILE A 42 19.81 -5.43 18.05
N PHE A 43 21.09 -5.60 17.75
CA PHE A 43 21.72 -6.90 17.55
C PHE A 43 22.61 -7.29 18.74
N SER A 44 23.09 -6.30 19.49
CA SER A 44 23.96 -6.48 20.66
C SER A 44 23.11 -6.69 21.91
N GLU A 45 23.65 -7.43 22.87
CA GLU A 45 23.02 -7.60 24.17
C GLU A 45 23.17 -6.33 25.01
N PRO A 46 22.10 -5.82 25.65
CA PRO A 46 22.15 -4.66 26.53
C PRO A 46 23.25 -4.78 27.60
N GLY A 47 23.89 -3.67 27.94
CA GLY A 47 24.99 -3.65 28.91
C GLY A 47 26.36 -4.09 28.38
N THR A 48 26.47 -4.52 27.11
CA THR A 48 27.75 -4.88 26.50
C THR A 48 28.42 -3.71 25.78
N VAL A 49 29.73 -3.81 25.55
CA VAL A 49 30.51 -2.80 24.81
C VAL A 49 29.99 -2.66 23.36
N ASP A 50 29.57 -3.78 22.77
CA ASP A 50 29.00 -3.78 21.42
C ASP A 50 27.68 -3.00 21.37
N PHE A 51 26.84 -3.14 22.39
CA PHE A 51 25.62 -2.34 22.53
C PHE A 51 25.96 -0.85 22.65
N GLY A 52 26.97 -0.47 23.44
CA GLY A 52 27.43 0.90 23.52
C GLY A 52 27.90 1.47 22.19
N THR A 53 28.62 0.67 21.41
CA THR A 53 29.08 1.03 20.06
C THR A 53 27.91 1.17 19.07
N GLU A 54 26.96 0.26 19.12
CA GLU A 54 25.77 0.27 18.28
C GLU A 54 24.90 1.51 18.55
N MET A 55 24.67 1.84 19.80
CA MET A 55 23.91 3.03 20.20
C MET A 55 24.62 4.33 19.84
N THR A 56 25.93 4.40 20.02
CA THR A 56 26.73 5.55 19.60
C THR A 56 26.63 5.79 18.10
N ARG A 57 26.63 4.72 17.30
CA ARG A 57 26.43 4.79 15.84
C ARG A 57 25.03 5.31 15.48
N ASN A 58 23.99 4.85 16.15
CA ASN A 58 22.61 5.32 15.95
C ASN A 58 22.48 6.82 16.25
N VAL A 59 23.07 7.28 17.35
CA VAL A 59 23.09 8.71 17.71
C VAL A 59 23.87 9.51 16.68
N SER A 60 25.05 9.03 16.27
CA SER A 60 25.87 9.69 15.24
C SER A 60 25.14 9.82 13.91
N GLY A 61 24.41 8.78 13.48
CA GLY A 61 23.59 8.86 12.26
C GLY A 61 22.47 9.89 12.35
N THR A 62 21.79 9.98 13.50
CA THR A 62 20.76 11.01 13.73
C THR A 62 21.36 12.42 13.77
N MET A 63 22.54 12.57 14.35
CA MET A 63 23.30 13.83 14.41
C MET A 63 23.76 14.27 13.00
N GLN A 64 24.21 13.35 12.17
CA GLN A 64 24.55 13.62 10.76
C GLN A 64 23.32 14.13 9.97
N PHE A 65 22.17 13.50 10.18
CA PHE A 65 20.93 13.96 9.57
C PHE A 65 20.58 15.38 10.01
N HIS A 66 20.69 15.69 11.31
CA HIS A 66 20.47 17.04 11.83
C HIS A 66 21.40 18.06 11.17
N THR A 67 22.69 17.73 11.08
CA THR A 67 23.68 18.61 10.45
C THR A 67 23.41 18.82 8.95
N ALA A 68 23.03 17.74 8.23
CA ALA A 68 22.72 17.79 6.80
C ALA A 68 21.45 18.58 6.48
N SER A 69 20.47 18.57 7.37
CA SER A 69 19.19 19.27 7.19
C SER A 69 19.28 20.79 7.42
N ARG A 70 20.47 21.31 7.78
CA ARG A 70 20.73 22.74 8.08
C ARG A 70 19.71 23.35 9.05
N SER A 71 19.25 22.57 9.98
CA SER A 71 18.29 23.01 10.99
C SER A 71 18.94 23.96 11.99
N GLY A 72 18.16 24.95 12.45
CA GLY A 72 18.68 26.09 13.19
C GLY A 72 18.91 25.88 14.68
N GLY A 73 18.80 24.68 15.21
CA GLY A 73 18.97 24.39 16.64
C GLY A 73 20.31 23.73 16.93
N THR A 74 20.94 24.07 18.05
CA THR A 74 22.13 23.36 18.52
C THR A 74 21.72 22.08 19.23
N LEU A 75 22.14 20.92 18.73
CA LEU A 75 21.90 19.62 19.34
C LEU A 75 22.89 19.45 20.53
N THR A 76 22.35 19.35 21.73
CA THR A 76 23.16 19.29 22.97
C THR A 76 22.87 18.08 23.84
N ASP A 77 21.67 17.52 23.73
CA ASP A 77 21.18 16.53 24.69
C ASP A 77 20.68 15.26 24.00
N VAL A 78 20.96 14.12 24.64
CA VAL A 78 20.38 12.82 24.33
C VAL A 78 19.60 12.32 25.53
N TYR A 79 18.36 11.93 25.32
CA TYR A 79 17.51 11.34 26.34
C TYR A 79 17.22 9.90 25.98
N TYR A 80 17.26 9.00 26.98
CA TYR A 80 16.93 7.59 26.77
C TYR A 80 15.76 7.15 27.66
N ALA A 81 15.03 6.15 27.21
CA ALA A 81 13.90 5.55 27.91
C ALA A 81 13.68 4.11 27.45
N GLY A 82 13.15 3.25 28.33
CA GLY A 82 12.91 1.84 28.02
C GLY A 82 14.14 0.93 28.13
N CYS A 83 15.21 1.42 28.77
CA CYS A 83 16.42 0.68 29.08
C CYS A 83 16.81 0.94 30.54
N SER A 84 17.41 -0.03 31.22
CA SER A 84 17.90 0.20 32.58
C SER A 84 19.09 1.16 32.56
N ASP A 85 19.35 1.85 33.69
CA ASP A 85 20.47 2.77 33.79
C ASP A 85 21.79 2.01 33.69
N ASP A 86 21.85 0.81 34.30
CA ASP A 86 23.05 -0.07 34.31
C ASP A 86 23.38 -0.54 32.87
N ASP A 87 22.38 -0.99 32.11
CA ASP A 87 22.59 -1.43 30.72
C ASP A 87 22.98 -0.25 29.80
N PHE A 88 22.46 0.96 30.08
CA PHE A 88 22.77 2.13 29.30
C PHE A 88 24.10 2.79 29.63
N GLU A 89 24.72 2.46 30.79
CA GLU A 89 25.97 3.06 31.23
C GLU A 89 27.11 2.90 30.22
N VAL A 90 27.16 1.76 29.53
CA VAL A 90 28.17 1.49 28.48
C VAL A 90 28.08 2.42 27.27
N CYS A 91 26.93 3.05 27.06
CA CYS A 91 26.69 4.01 25.96
C CYS A 91 27.21 5.41 26.30
N LEU A 92 27.35 5.74 27.61
CA LEU A 92 27.62 7.12 28.04
C LEU A 92 28.94 7.65 27.49
N ALA A 93 30.00 6.84 27.53
CA ALA A 93 31.34 7.25 27.07
C ALA A 93 31.32 7.60 25.57
N GLY A 94 30.74 6.74 24.76
CA GLY A 94 30.65 6.94 23.30
C GLY A 94 29.83 8.17 22.93
N ILE A 95 28.64 8.34 23.54
CA ILE A 95 27.73 9.46 23.21
C ILE A 95 28.31 10.78 23.73
N ARG A 96 28.95 10.79 24.93
CA ARG A 96 29.66 11.98 25.41
C ARG A 96 30.84 12.37 24.54
N GLY A 97 31.52 11.37 23.95
CA GLY A 97 32.57 11.57 22.95
C GLY A 97 32.09 12.33 21.70
N LEU A 98 30.80 12.29 21.40
CA LEU A 98 30.18 13.11 20.33
C LEU A 98 29.85 14.54 20.78
N GLY A 99 30.16 14.93 22.01
CA GLY A 99 29.89 16.27 22.57
C GLY A 99 28.46 16.43 23.10
N LEU A 100 27.72 15.33 23.29
CA LEU A 100 26.34 15.35 23.74
C LEU A 100 26.22 15.01 25.23
N LYS A 101 25.27 15.68 25.89
CA LYS A 101 24.91 15.34 27.28
C LYS A 101 23.85 14.23 27.24
N VAL A 102 24.05 13.24 28.13
CA VAL A 102 23.14 12.10 28.21
C VAL A 102 22.42 12.13 29.53
N SER A 103 21.12 11.96 29.49
CA SER A 103 20.28 11.83 30.67
C SER A 103 19.05 10.96 30.37
N ARG A 104 18.46 10.40 31.38
CA ARG A 104 17.22 9.67 31.28
C ARG A 104 16.09 10.62 30.89
N LEU A 105 15.12 10.15 30.14
CA LEU A 105 13.94 10.94 29.77
C LEU A 105 13.20 11.37 31.06
N PRO A 106 12.97 12.68 31.27
CA PRO A 106 12.31 13.14 32.48
C PRO A 106 10.86 12.67 32.51
N GLU A 107 10.39 12.32 33.69
CA GLU A 107 9.01 11.90 33.89
C GLU A 107 8.03 13.03 33.52
N CYS A 108 6.98 12.68 32.81
CA CYS A 108 5.87 13.58 32.54
C CYS A 108 4.98 13.67 33.78
N ARG A 109 4.65 14.89 34.23
CA ARG A 109 3.73 15.06 35.37
C ARG A 109 2.39 14.35 35.20
N ALA A 110 1.93 14.18 33.97
CA ALA A 110 0.69 13.48 33.65
C ALA A 110 0.72 11.96 33.96
N PHE A 111 1.92 11.40 34.12
CA PHE A 111 2.13 9.96 34.37
C PHE A 111 2.62 9.63 35.77
N ARG A 112 2.76 10.63 36.64
CA ARG A 112 3.17 10.44 38.06
C ARG A 112 2.26 9.53 38.86
N ALA A 113 1.07 9.27 38.39
CA ALA A 113 0.02 8.50 39.08
C ALA A 113 -0.17 7.09 38.50
N LEU A 114 0.86 6.49 37.88
CA LEU A 114 0.75 5.08 37.50
C LEU A 114 0.68 4.22 38.77
N PRO A 115 -0.32 3.32 38.87
CA PRO A 115 -0.41 2.41 39.99
C PRO A 115 0.80 1.47 39.99
N ASN A 116 1.30 1.15 41.17
CA ASN A 116 2.37 0.16 41.41
C ASN A 116 3.83 0.63 41.19
N GLY A 117 4.11 1.91 41.09
CA GLY A 117 5.48 2.38 40.92
C GLY A 117 6.13 2.02 39.58
N GLU A 118 5.33 1.57 38.61
CA GLU A 118 5.80 1.31 37.26
C GLU A 118 6.27 2.59 36.59
N ARG A 119 7.34 2.50 35.82
CA ARG A 119 7.94 3.64 35.16
C ARG A 119 7.29 3.87 33.80
N LEU A 120 7.20 5.14 33.40
CA LEU A 120 6.69 5.51 32.06
C LEU A 120 7.43 4.79 30.92
N ASP A 121 8.69 4.46 31.15
CA ASP A 121 9.56 3.81 30.17
C ASP A 121 9.00 2.45 29.70
N ASP A 122 8.37 1.72 30.60
CA ASP A 122 7.78 0.40 30.31
C ASP A 122 6.52 0.51 29.43
N TRP A 123 5.93 1.71 29.39
CA TRP A 123 4.67 1.98 28.72
C TRP A 123 4.75 2.94 27.55
N LEU A 124 5.96 3.22 27.04
CA LEU A 124 6.11 4.17 25.92
C LEU A 124 5.28 3.82 24.69
N GLY A 125 5.16 2.54 24.38
CA GLY A 125 4.29 2.07 23.29
C GLY A 125 2.80 2.37 23.50
N CYS A 126 2.36 2.44 24.78
CA CYS A 126 1.00 2.76 25.17
C CYS A 126 0.79 4.24 25.52
N ALA A 127 1.86 5.03 25.58
CA ALA A 127 1.83 6.42 26.02
C ALA A 127 0.87 7.30 25.21
N GLU A 128 0.69 7.02 23.94
CA GLU A 128 -0.28 7.75 23.11
C GLU A 128 -1.71 7.62 23.63
N THR A 129 -2.12 6.42 24.01
CA THR A 129 -3.48 6.17 24.55
C THR A 129 -3.66 6.85 25.90
N LEU A 130 -2.63 6.77 26.76
CA LEU A 130 -2.64 7.40 28.08
C LEU A 130 -2.68 8.93 27.99
N ILE A 131 -1.88 9.53 27.14
CA ILE A 131 -1.85 10.99 26.90
C ILE A 131 -3.20 11.49 26.41
N ARG A 132 -3.86 10.75 25.53
CA ARG A 132 -5.18 11.11 25.03
C ARG A 132 -6.22 11.14 26.16
N THR A 133 -6.17 10.17 27.05
CA THR A 133 -7.07 10.12 28.21
C THR A 133 -6.83 11.30 29.15
N VAL A 134 -5.56 11.63 29.40
CA VAL A 134 -5.16 12.69 30.33
C VAL A 134 -5.40 14.09 29.77
N LEU A 135 -5.07 14.34 28.51
CA LEU A 135 -5.15 15.67 27.90
C LEU A 135 -6.53 16.01 27.33
N ARG A 136 -7.50 15.10 27.36
CA ARG A 136 -8.87 15.29 26.79
C ARG A 136 -8.89 15.93 25.40
N ALA A 137 -7.88 15.67 24.59
CA ALA A 137 -7.72 16.30 23.30
C ALA A 137 -8.69 15.69 22.27
N ASN A 138 -9.77 16.41 21.98
CA ASN A 138 -10.87 15.96 21.12
C ASN A 138 -10.56 15.90 19.61
N LYS A 139 -9.38 16.32 19.17
CA LYS A 139 -9.03 16.41 17.74
C LYS A 139 -7.85 15.52 17.32
N GLU A 140 -7.61 14.45 18.02
CA GLU A 140 -6.40 13.68 17.81
C GLU A 140 -6.57 12.50 16.88
N LEU A 141 -5.44 12.10 16.28
CA LEU A 141 -5.32 10.94 15.42
C LEU A 141 -5.66 9.68 16.23
N ASP A 142 -6.91 9.22 16.17
CA ASP A 142 -7.33 7.97 16.77
C ASP A 142 -6.99 6.82 15.85
N LEU A 143 -5.78 6.27 16.03
CA LEU A 143 -5.30 5.14 15.22
C LEU A 143 -6.22 3.92 15.38
N LEU A 144 -6.77 3.68 16.58
CA LEU A 144 -7.73 2.61 16.80
C LEU A 144 -9.06 2.87 16.08
N ARG A 145 -9.49 4.11 16.02
CA ARG A 145 -10.70 4.49 15.28
C ARG A 145 -10.46 4.39 13.77
N SER A 146 -9.28 4.80 13.31
CA SER A 146 -8.85 4.64 11.93
C SER A 146 -8.72 3.17 11.56
N TYR A 147 -8.10 2.35 12.41
CA TYR A 147 -8.03 0.90 12.24
C TYR A 147 -9.41 0.25 12.27
N ARG A 148 -10.29 0.63 13.22
CA ARG A 148 -11.68 0.15 13.26
C ARG A 148 -12.49 0.58 12.03
N ARG A 149 -12.23 1.76 11.46
CA ARG A 149 -12.83 2.16 10.18
C ARG A 149 -12.32 1.32 9.03
N LEU A 150 -11.02 1.06 8.96
CA LEU A 150 -10.43 0.17 7.96
C LEU A 150 -10.92 -1.27 8.12
N SER A 151 -10.99 -1.80 9.33
CA SER A 151 -11.49 -3.15 9.60
C SER A 151 -13.01 -3.27 9.43
N ARG A 152 -13.78 -2.21 9.68
CA ARG A 152 -15.21 -2.15 9.36
C ARG A 152 -15.45 -1.92 7.88
N GLY A 153 -14.58 -1.19 7.19
CA GLY A 153 -14.57 -1.08 5.74
C GLY A 153 -14.33 -2.42 5.05
N SER A 154 -13.54 -3.30 5.67
CA SER A 154 -13.38 -4.69 5.20
C SER A 154 -14.66 -5.54 5.39
N LYS A 155 -15.52 -5.23 6.35
CA LYS A 155 -16.88 -5.83 6.41
C LYS A 155 -17.86 -5.19 5.43
N GLY A 156 -17.54 -4.05 4.85
CA GLY A 156 -18.24 -3.41 3.75
C GLY A 156 -17.80 -3.93 2.36
N GLN A 157 -17.03 -5.03 2.31
CA GLN A 157 -16.65 -5.70 1.07
C GLN A 157 -17.86 -6.22 0.26
N THR A 158 -19.03 -6.35 0.87
CA THR A 158 -20.27 -6.56 0.12
C THR A 158 -20.59 -5.42 -0.84
N GLY A 159 -20.21 -4.18 -0.53
CA GLY A 159 -20.36 -3.03 -1.43
C GLY A 159 -19.33 -3.01 -2.57
N LEU A 160 -18.12 -3.47 -2.32
CA LEU A 160 -17.11 -3.62 -3.37
C LEU A 160 -17.44 -4.79 -4.30
N LEU A 161 -17.92 -5.92 -3.78
CA LEU A 161 -18.41 -7.03 -4.58
C LEU A 161 -19.59 -6.59 -5.48
N HIS A 162 -20.53 -5.81 -4.93
CA HIS A 162 -21.65 -5.28 -5.71
C HIS A 162 -21.15 -4.32 -6.82
N SER A 163 -20.11 -3.54 -6.57
CA SER A 163 -19.50 -2.65 -7.56
C SER A 163 -18.77 -3.40 -8.68
N PHE A 164 -18.28 -4.61 -8.44
CA PHE A 164 -17.68 -5.46 -9.46
C PHE A 164 -18.70 -6.32 -10.20
N TYR A 165 -19.79 -6.74 -9.54
CA TYR A 165 -20.84 -7.55 -10.19
C TYR A 165 -21.66 -6.76 -11.19
N THR A 166 -21.87 -5.46 -11.01
CA THR A 166 -22.61 -4.63 -11.95
C THR A 166 -21.98 -4.56 -13.35
N PRO A 167 -20.67 -4.28 -13.53
CA PRO A 167 -20.07 -4.28 -14.86
C PRO A 167 -20.01 -5.69 -15.48
N ILE A 168 -19.82 -6.73 -14.66
CA ILE A 168 -19.83 -8.12 -15.15
C ILE A 168 -21.22 -8.51 -15.65
N ALA A 169 -22.28 -8.17 -14.91
CA ALA A 169 -23.65 -8.43 -15.34
C ALA A 169 -23.99 -7.70 -16.63
N VAL A 170 -23.60 -6.43 -16.77
CA VAL A 170 -23.77 -5.67 -18.01
C VAL A 170 -23.04 -6.32 -19.18
N CYS A 171 -21.79 -6.76 -18.97
CA CYS A 171 -21.00 -7.45 -20.00
C CYS A 171 -21.67 -8.75 -20.45
N LEU A 172 -22.21 -9.55 -19.53
CA LEU A 172 -22.92 -10.78 -19.85
C LEU A 172 -24.20 -10.52 -20.64
N VAL A 173 -24.96 -9.48 -20.31
CA VAL A 173 -26.16 -9.08 -21.06
C VAL A 173 -25.80 -8.66 -22.49
N VAL A 174 -24.75 -7.86 -22.67
CA VAL A 174 -24.26 -7.45 -23.98
C VAL A 174 -23.80 -8.66 -24.80
N CYS A 175 -23.03 -9.56 -24.21
CA CYS A 175 -22.60 -10.79 -24.88
C CYS A 175 -23.79 -11.67 -25.29
N ALA A 176 -24.80 -11.81 -24.43
CA ALA A 176 -26.03 -12.56 -24.77
C ALA A 176 -26.81 -11.90 -25.92
N ALA A 177 -26.91 -10.58 -25.92
CA ALA A 177 -27.57 -9.85 -27.02
C ALA A 177 -26.83 -10.03 -28.35
N VAL A 178 -25.51 -9.91 -28.36
CA VAL A 178 -24.67 -10.16 -29.53
C VAL A 178 -24.84 -11.61 -30.02
N TRP A 179 -24.84 -12.56 -29.09
CA TRP A 179 -25.06 -13.97 -29.41
C TRP A 179 -26.43 -14.20 -30.06
N CYS A 180 -27.51 -13.60 -29.56
CA CYS A 180 -28.83 -13.69 -30.15
C CYS A 180 -28.87 -13.11 -31.57
N VAL A 181 -28.19 -11.97 -31.81
CA VAL A 181 -28.08 -11.41 -33.15
C VAL A 181 -27.32 -12.35 -34.08
N PHE A 182 -26.25 -12.96 -33.64
CA PHE A 182 -25.52 -13.95 -34.43
C PHE A 182 -26.36 -15.18 -34.77
N LEU A 183 -27.14 -15.69 -33.82
CA LEU A 183 -28.05 -16.82 -34.06
C LEU A 183 -29.11 -16.45 -35.10
N GLN A 184 -29.67 -15.24 -35.03
CA GLN A 184 -30.66 -14.75 -35.96
C GLN A 184 -30.08 -14.57 -37.37
N MET A 185 -28.86 -14.01 -37.47
CA MET A 185 -28.14 -13.89 -38.74
C MET A 185 -27.81 -15.27 -39.34
N ASN A 186 -27.34 -16.21 -38.49
CA ASN A 186 -27.01 -17.56 -38.95
C ASN A 186 -28.25 -18.31 -39.42
N SER A 187 -29.40 -18.18 -38.75
CA SER A 187 -30.67 -18.74 -39.19
C SER A 187 -31.13 -18.13 -40.50
N SER A 188 -31.00 -16.80 -40.66
CA SER A 188 -31.36 -16.13 -41.93
C SER A 188 -30.44 -16.52 -43.09
N LEU A 189 -29.14 -16.77 -42.80
CA LEU A 189 -28.20 -17.29 -43.79
C LEU A 189 -28.53 -18.74 -44.18
N SER A 190 -28.88 -19.57 -43.22
CA SER A 190 -29.29 -20.97 -43.48
C SER A 190 -30.52 -21.01 -44.40
N HIS A 191 -31.55 -20.23 -44.10
CA HIS A 191 -32.75 -20.15 -44.98
C HIS A 191 -32.42 -19.69 -46.40
N ARG A 192 -31.52 -18.72 -46.55
CA ARG A 192 -31.06 -18.29 -47.89
C ARG A 192 -30.27 -19.37 -48.61
N THR A 193 -29.50 -20.14 -47.89
CA THR A 193 -28.72 -21.26 -48.46
C THR A 193 -29.66 -22.37 -48.90
N ASP A 194 -30.71 -22.66 -48.12
CA ASP A 194 -31.74 -23.62 -48.46
C ASP A 194 -32.53 -23.17 -49.69
N ASP A 195 -32.96 -21.90 -49.74
CA ASP A 195 -33.65 -21.29 -50.89
C ASP A 195 -32.80 -21.37 -52.18
N ILE A 196 -31.49 -21.13 -52.09
CA ILE A 196 -30.57 -21.24 -53.21
C ILE A 196 -30.39 -22.69 -53.66
N ASN A 197 -30.28 -23.62 -52.70
CA ASN A 197 -30.19 -25.04 -53.01
C ASN A 197 -31.47 -25.57 -53.66
N ASP A 198 -32.64 -25.16 -53.17
CA ASP A 198 -33.92 -25.54 -53.75
C ASP A 198 -34.07 -24.99 -55.18
N TRP A 199 -33.65 -23.70 -55.40
CA TRP A 199 -33.63 -23.13 -56.72
C TRP A 199 -32.65 -23.84 -57.67
N LEU A 200 -31.47 -24.23 -57.22
CA LEU A 200 -30.47 -24.93 -57.99
C LEU A 200 -30.90 -26.35 -58.36
N ASN A 201 -31.71 -26.99 -57.51
CA ASN A 201 -32.22 -28.36 -57.69
C ASN A 201 -33.60 -28.36 -58.40
N ASP A 202 -34.14 -27.17 -58.71
CA ASP A 202 -35.41 -27.11 -59.47
C ASP A 202 -35.18 -27.71 -60.86
N PRO A 203 -35.97 -28.73 -61.22
CA PRO A 203 -35.82 -29.42 -62.51
C PRO A 203 -35.91 -28.49 -63.71
N THR A 204 -36.66 -27.41 -63.60
CA THR A 204 -36.83 -26.38 -64.69
C THR A 204 -35.51 -25.58 -64.88
N VAL A 205 -34.79 -25.29 -63.82
CA VAL A 205 -33.49 -24.58 -63.87
C VAL A 205 -32.41 -25.48 -64.44
N ILE A 206 -32.40 -26.77 -64.04
CA ILE A 206 -31.46 -27.78 -64.54
C ILE A 206 -31.70 -28.00 -66.05
N GLU A 207 -32.94 -28.09 -66.50
CA GLU A 207 -33.29 -28.25 -67.90
C GLU A 207 -32.84 -27.05 -68.73
N GLN A 208 -33.08 -25.83 -68.28
CA GLN A 208 -32.62 -24.59 -68.94
C GLN A 208 -31.10 -24.53 -69.02
N TYR A 209 -30.38 -24.93 -67.94
CA TYR A 209 -28.96 -24.96 -67.96
C TYR A 209 -28.40 -25.96 -68.97
N ASN A 210 -28.96 -27.17 -69.01
CA ASN A 210 -28.58 -28.22 -69.94
C ASN A 210 -28.87 -27.80 -71.40
N GLU A 211 -30.01 -27.18 -71.68
CA GLU A 211 -30.34 -26.62 -73.01
C GLU A 211 -29.35 -25.52 -73.43
N SER A 212 -28.99 -24.65 -72.54
CA SER A 212 -28.02 -23.60 -72.81
C SER A 212 -26.62 -24.13 -73.08
N ALA A 213 -26.18 -25.13 -72.27
CA ALA A 213 -24.91 -25.82 -72.45
C ALA A 213 -24.85 -26.59 -73.79
N GLU A 214 -25.95 -27.23 -74.18
CA GLU A 214 -26.01 -27.92 -75.46
C GLU A 214 -25.96 -26.95 -76.68
N LYS A 215 -26.59 -25.79 -76.53
CA LYS A 215 -26.53 -24.72 -77.53
C LYS A 215 -25.09 -24.13 -77.64
N GLN A 216 -24.43 -23.99 -76.49
CA GLN A 216 -23.05 -23.48 -76.45
C GLN A 216 -22.07 -24.48 -77.08
N GLN A 217 -22.24 -25.79 -76.77
CA GLN A 217 -21.40 -26.84 -77.37
C GLN A 217 -21.63 -26.94 -78.88
N ARG A 218 -22.85 -26.78 -79.34
CA ARG A 218 -23.19 -26.73 -80.79
C ARG A 218 -22.52 -25.52 -81.49
N ASN A 219 -22.54 -24.34 -80.88
CA ASN A 219 -21.83 -23.17 -81.34
C ASN A 219 -20.30 -23.36 -81.43
N ASP A 220 -19.72 -23.94 -80.37
CA ASP A 220 -18.27 -24.19 -80.32
C ASP A 220 -17.86 -25.19 -81.42
N ASN A 221 -18.65 -26.23 -81.64
CA ASN A 221 -18.41 -27.20 -82.73
C ASN A 221 -18.52 -26.54 -84.12
N LEU A 222 -19.47 -25.61 -84.30
CA LEU A 222 -19.59 -24.86 -85.57
C LEU A 222 -18.39 -23.91 -85.78
N VAL A 223 -17.95 -23.25 -84.78
CA VAL A 223 -16.79 -22.35 -84.82
C VAL A 223 -15.49 -23.14 -85.14
N GLN A 224 -15.32 -24.35 -84.51
CA GLN A 224 -14.19 -25.21 -84.81
C GLN A 224 -14.26 -25.76 -86.24
N GLY A 225 -15.43 -26.11 -86.70
CA GLY A 225 -15.63 -26.57 -88.12
C GLY A 225 -15.30 -25.51 -89.13
N LEU A 226 -15.61 -24.22 -88.82
CA LEU A 226 -15.24 -23.07 -89.68
C LEU A 226 -13.78 -22.69 -89.67
N GLN A 227 -13.02 -23.08 -88.64
CA GLN A 227 -11.60 -22.85 -88.58
C GLN A 227 -10.73 -23.90 -89.28
N GLN A 228 -11.34 -25.03 -89.75
CA GLN A 228 -10.68 -26.10 -90.46
C GLN A 228 -10.86 -26.05 -91.97
N VAL A 229 -11.53 -25.04 -92.48
CA VAL A 229 -11.61 -24.76 -93.91
C VAL A 229 -10.74 -23.55 -94.28
#